data_54d280edad64f1ff1a57ba6d0edeac3b
#
_entry.id   54d280edad64f1ff1a57ba6d0edeac3b
#
_cell.length_a   1.000
_cell.length_b   1.000
_cell.length_c   1.000
_cell.angle_alpha   90.00
_cell.angle_beta   90.00
_cell.angle_gamma   90.00
#
_symmetry.space_group_name_H-M   'P 1'
#
loop_
_entity.id
_entity.type
_entity.pdbx_description
1 polymer ?
#
loop_
_entity_poly.entity_id
_entity_poly.type
_entity_poly.pdbx_seq_one_letter_code
_entity_poly.pdbx_strand_id
1 'polypeptide(L)'
;MSEMSAAGPSQGARAPSGGSAVHEVTSVGATLDPRLMQRIRQDIQSMHAYAIQDSVGMVKLDAMENPFGLPPELQAKLGQRLGALALNRYPNGRVDDLRTALSDYAGMPAGFDIMLGNGSDELISLLALACDVPGASILAPTPGFVMYAMSAQLQGLAFHGVPLTPDFELDVVAMLGAVAAHKPSITYLAYPNNPTANLWSEAAIAKIIAAVGEQGGLVVMDEAYQPFASRSYLDNIRANPATHSHVLLMRTLSKFGLAGVRIGYMMGPQALIAEINKVRPPYNISVLNYECALFALEHVDVFAAQAEEIKAQRAIILEALSGLPGVRAWSSQANMILVRVPDAQKAFDGMKARKVLVKNVSKMHPLLANCLRLTVGTADESRQMLAALKESL
;
A
#
# COMPACT_ATOMS: atom_id res chain seq x y z
N MET A 1 -38.88 -53.11 -34.86
CA MET A 1 -38.21 -52.65 -36.06
C MET A 1 -38.08 -51.16 -35.98
N SER A 2 -36.92 -50.71 -35.91
CA SER A 2 -36.27 -49.45 -36.22
C SER A 2 -35.35 -48.99 -35.11
N GLU A 3 -34.10 -48.91 -35.47
CA GLU A 3 -32.92 -48.71 -34.64
C GLU A 3 -32.84 -47.29 -34.09
N MET A 4 -32.48 -47.13 -32.85
CA MET A 4 -32.06 -45.87 -32.24
C MET A 4 -30.52 -45.81 -32.24
N SER A 5 -29.99 -44.91 -33.08
CA SER A 5 -28.59 -44.57 -33.13
C SER A 5 -28.20 -43.72 -31.89
N ALA A 6 -27.15 -44.15 -31.19
CA ALA A 6 -26.58 -43.43 -30.06
C ALA A 6 -25.68 -42.30 -30.58
N ALA A 7 -25.95 -41.06 -30.14
CA ALA A 7 -25.04 -39.92 -30.29
C ALA A 7 -24.02 -39.90 -29.15
N GLY A 8 -22.73 -39.88 -29.49
CA GLY A 8 -21.60 -39.78 -28.57
C GLY A 8 -21.42 -38.36 -28.00
N PRO A 9 -20.62 -38.23 -26.93
CA PRO A 9 -20.50 -36.98 -26.22
C PRO A 9 -19.68 -35.92 -26.99
N SER A 10 -20.22 -34.70 -27.02
CA SER A 10 -19.60 -33.53 -27.61
C SER A 10 -18.31 -33.15 -26.85
N GLN A 11 -17.23 -32.99 -27.59
CA GLN A 11 -15.94 -32.52 -27.11
C GLN A 11 -16.09 -31.10 -26.52
N GLY A 12 -15.60 -30.92 -25.31
CA GLY A 12 -15.52 -29.64 -24.63
C GLY A 12 -14.62 -28.66 -25.38
N ALA A 13 -15.09 -27.46 -25.58
CA ALA A 13 -14.35 -26.36 -26.14
C ALA A 13 -13.15 -26.04 -25.24
N ARG A 14 -11.94 -26.16 -25.77
CA ARG A 14 -10.72 -25.65 -25.18
C ARG A 14 -10.80 -24.12 -25.09
N ALA A 15 -10.64 -23.57 -23.90
CA ALA A 15 -10.36 -22.16 -23.71
C ALA A 15 -9.07 -21.77 -24.44
N PRO A 16 -8.99 -20.61 -25.10
CA PRO A 16 -7.76 -20.17 -25.75
C PRO A 16 -6.71 -19.88 -24.68
N SER A 17 -5.55 -20.51 -24.79
CA SER A 17 -4.34 -20.20 -24.05
C SER A 17 -3.89 -18.79 -24.43
N GLY A 18 -4.24 -17.80 -23.59
CA GLY A 18 -3.79 -16.44 -23.73
C GLY A 18 -2.29 -16.35 -23.39
N GLY A 19 -1.44 -16.54 -24.36
CA GLY A 19 -0.08 -16.06 -24.31
C GLY A 19 -0.11 -14.54 -24.23
N SER A 20 0.42 -13.98 -23.16
CA SER A 20 0.71 -12.57 -23.03
C SER A 20 1.74 -12.19 -24.11
N ALA A 21 1.25 -11.83 -25.29
CA ALA A 21 2.05 -11.15 -26.29
C ALA A 21 2.39 -9.78 -25.67
N VAL A 22 3.64 -9.61 -25.24
CA VAL A 22 4.23 -8.29 -25.15
C VAL A 22 4.06 -7.72 -26.56
N HIS A 23 3.14 -6.77 -26.74
CA HIS A 23 3.07 -6.00 -27.95
C HIS A 23 4.41 -5.26 -28.07
N GLU A 24 5.36 -5.84 -28.81
CA GLU A 24 6.36 -5.06 -29.49
C GLU A 24 5.58 -4.08 -30.38
N VAL A 25 5.51 -2.84 -29.91
CA VAL A 25 5.11 -1.73 -30.77
C VAL A 25 6.19 -1.64 -31.82
N THR A 26 6.02 -2.41 -32.92
CA THR A 26 6.75 -2.18 -34.15
C THR A 26 6.43 -0.74 -34.53
N SER A 27 7.41 0.14 -34.37
CA SER A 27 7.36 1.54 -34.77
C SER A 27 7.09 1.62 -36.27
N VAL A 28 5.82 1.68 -36.67
CA VAL A 28 5.47 2.20 -37.99
C VAL A 28 5.85 3.66 -37.94
N GLY A 29 6.94 4.02 -38.63
CA GLY A 29 7.69 5.25 -38.56
C GLY A 29 6.93 6.54 -38.84
N ALA A 30 6.07 6.95 -37.93
CA ALA A 30 5.73 8.34 -37.78
C ALA A 30 6.75 8.95 -36.83
N THR A 31 7.71 9.68 -37.32
CA THR A 31 8.61 10.52 -36.51
C THR A 31 7.74 11.48 -35.74
N LEU A 32 7.67 11.29 -34.43
CA LEU A 32 6.94 12.19 -33.54
C LEU A 32 7.52 13.59 -33.69
N ASP A 33 6.67 14.60 -33.93
CA ASP A 33 7.10 16.00 -33.99
C ASP A 33 7.78 16.36 -32.65
N PRO A 34 9.05 16.75 -32.65
CA PRO A 34 9.77 17.11 -31.41
C PRO A 34 9.07 18.19 -30.59
N ARG A 35 8.25 19.06 -31.21
CA ARG A 35 7.47 20.09 -30.52
C ARG A 35 6.39 19.50 -29.60
N LEU A 36 5.91 18.30 -29.88
CA LEU A 36 4.94 17.61 -28.99
C LEU A 36 5.59 17.22 -27.67
N MET A 37 6.84 16.75 -27.70
CA MET A 37 7.58 16.39 -26.49
C MET A 37 7.86 17.61 -25.60
N GLN A 38 7.97 18.81 -26.16
CA GLN A 38 8.13 20.04 -25.37
C GLN A 38 6.89 20.39 -24.53
N ARG A 39 5.72 19.80 -24.82
CA ARG A 39 4.50 19.97 -24.03
C ARG A 39 4.45 19.06 -22.79
N ILE A 40 5.32 18.07 -22.73
CA ILE A 40 5.46 17.17 -21.57
C ILE A 40 6.60 17.71 -20.72
N ARG A 41 6.38 17.83 -19.42
CA ARG A 41 7.39 18.29 -18.46
C ARG A 41 8.66 17.43 -18.56
N GLN A 42 9.82 18.06 -18.54
CA GLN A 42 11.11 17.39 -18.73
C GLN A 42 11.41 16.37 -17.61
N ASP A 43 11.02 16.67 -16.37
CA ASP A 43 11.15 15.76 -15.24
C ASP A 43 10.28 14.50 -15.43
N ILE A 44 9.08 14.63 -16.01
CA ILE A 44 8.22 13.49 -16.36
C ILE A 44 8.87 12.64 -17.47
N GLN A 45 9.47 13.27 -18.48
CA GLN A 45 10.16 12.55 -19.56
C GLN A 45 11.36 11.74 -19.05
N SER A 46 11.99 12.16 -17.94
CA SER A 46 13.11 11.47 -17.31
C SER A 46 12.68 10.33 -16.38
N MET A 47 11.38 10.22 -16.05
CA MET A 47 10.86 9.15 -15.20
C MET A 47 10.74 7.81 -15.95
N HIS A 48 10.84 6.74 -15.20
CA HIS A 48 10.47 5.41 -15.67
C HIS A 48 9.08 5.05 -15.17
N ALA A 49 8.24 4.47 -16.03
CA ALA A 49 6.97 3.92 -15.60
C ALA A 49 7.21 2.84 -14.53
N TYR A 50 6.31 2.78 -13.55
CA TYR A 50 6.38 1.76 -12.51
C TYR A 50 6.27 0.36 -13.14
N ALA A 51 7.34 -0.43 -13.03
CA ALA A 51 7.39 -1.79 -13.56
C ALA A 51 6.85 -2.79 -12.54
N ILE A 52 5.77 -3.47 -12.89
CA ILE A 52 5.25 -4.62 -12.15
C ILE A 52 6.08 -5.84 -12.54
N GLN A 53 6.57 -6.58 -11.55
CA GLN A 53 7.31 -7.82 -11.83
C GLN A 53 6.34 -8.93 -12.26
N ASP A 54 6.73 -9.69 -13.29
CA ASP A 54 5.98 -10.89 -13.67
C ASP A 54 6.09 -11.93 -12.55
N SER A 55 4.93 -12.37 -12.06
CA SER A 55 4.80 -13.35 -10.98
C SER A 55 4.04 -14.62 -11.40
N VAL A 56 3.77 -14.79 -12.69
CA VAL A 56 3.03 -15.96 -13.18
C VAL A 56 3.77 -17.25 -12.82
N GLY A 57 3.07 -18.16 -12.13
CA GLY A 57 3.63 -19.44 -11.69
C GLY A 57 4.67 -19.33 -10.57
N MET A 58 4.68 -18.23 -9.82
CA MET A 58 5.54 -18.01 -8.66
C MET A 58 4.72 -17.89 -7.38
N VAL A 59 5.34 -18.20 -6.24
CA VAL A 59 4.88 -17.77 -4.92
C VAL A 59 5.14 -16.26 -4.82
N LYS A 60 4.06 -15.47 -4.85
CA LYS A 60 4.11 -14.00 -4.97
C LYS A 60 4.18 -13.33 -3.60
N LEU A 61 5.37 -12.94 -3.18
CA LEU A 61 5.65 -12.35 -1.86
C LEU A 61 6.39 -10.99 -1.97
N ASP A 62 6.11 -10.22 -3.02
CA ASP A 62 6.79 -8.95 -3.31
C ASP A 62 5.98 -7.69 -2.95
N ALA A 63 4.64 -7.79 -2.84
CA ALA A 63 3.74 -6.64 -2.79
C ALA A 63 2.94 -6.50 -1.49
N MET A 64 3.24 -7.27 -0.45
CA MET A 64 2.55 -7.24 0.86
C MET A 64 1.03 -7.39 0.72
N GLU A 65 0.59 -8.27 -0.16
CA GLU A 65 -0.81 -8.65 -0.29
C GLU A 65 -1.21 -9.63 0.83
N ASN A 66 -2.50 -9.71 1.13
CA ASN A 66 -3.04 -10.77 1.97
C ASN A 66 -3.06 -12.08 1.14
N PRO A 67 -2.41 -13.16 1.59
CA PRO A 67 -2.34 -14.40 0.82
C PRO A 67 -3.66 -15.19 0.83
N PHE A 68 -4.60 -14.84 1.71
CA PHE A 68 -5.87 -15.54 1.84
C PHE A 68 -6.96 -14.91 0.98
N GLY A 69 -7.68 -15.73 0.22
CA GLY A 69 -8.91 -15.34 -0.45
C GLY A 69 -10.12 -15.39 0.48
N LEU A 70 -11.27 -14.94 -0.03
CA LEU A 70 -12.55 -15.15 0.65
C LEU A 70 -12.90 -16.66 0.69
N PRO A 71 -13.54 -17.16 1.75
CA PRO A 71 -14.13 -18.49 1.78
C PRO A 71 -15.11 -18.71 0.61
N PRO A 72 -15.23 -19.94 0.05
CA PRO A 72 -16.04 -20.20 -1.15
C PRO A 72 -17.50 -19.74 -1.01
N GLU A 73 -18.10 -19.90 0.17
CA GLU A 73 -19.48 -19.44 0.43
C GLU A 73 -19.60 -17.91 0.33
N LEU A 74 -18.63 -17.16 0.84
CA LEU A 74 -18.61 -15.70 0.74
C LEU A 74 -18.29 -15.25 -0.68
N GLN A 75 -17.44 -15.97 -1.42
CA GLN A 75 -17.23 -15.70 -2.85
C GLN A 75 -18.53 -15.82 -3.65
N ALA A 76 -19.32 -16.87 -3.40
CA ALA A 76 -20.61 -17.07 -4.06
C ALA A 76 -21.59 -15.93 -3.72
N LYS A 77 -21.73 -15.57 -2.44
CA LYS A 77 -22.58 -14.47 -1.98
C LYS A 77 -22.16 -13.12 -2.61
N LEU A 78 -20.86 -12.83 -2.59
CA LEU A 78 -20.33 -11.63 -3.24
C LEU A 78 -20.60 -11.62 -4.74
N GLY A 79 -20.41 -12.76 -5.43
CA GLY A 79 -20.70 -12.89 -6.86
C GLY A 79 -22.16 -12.59 -7.20
N GLN A 80 -23.12 -13.09 -6.42
CA GLN A 80 -24.55 -12.78 -6.58
C GLN A 80 -24.82 -11.28 -6.37
N ARG A 81 -24.23 -10.69 -5.34
CA ARG A 81 -24.40 -9.27 -5.01
C ARG A 81 -23.83 -8.36 -6.10
N LEU A 82 -22.65 -8.66 -6.63
CA LEU A 82 -22.03 -7.91 -7.72
C LEU A 82 -22.79 -8.06 -9.04
N GLY A 83 -23.33 -9.24 -9.32
CA GLY A 83 -24.16 -9.50 -10.52
C GLY A 83 -25.46 -8.72 -10.57
N ALA A 84 -25.96 -8.25 -9.42
CA ALA A 84 -27.17 -7.45 -9.32
C ALA A 84 -26.94 -5.93 -9.49
N LEU A 85 -25.69 -5.48 -9.61
CA LEU A 85 -25.36 -4.06 -9.69
C LEU A 85 -25.70 -3.47 -11.05
N ALA A 86 -26.20 -2.24 -11.05
CA ALA A 86 -26.47 -1.45 -12.26
C ALA A 86 -25.16 -0.83 -12.79
N LEU A 87 -24.37 -1.61 -13.53
CA LEU A 87 -23.05 -1.20 -14.06
C LEU A 87 -23.14 -0.05 -15.07
N ASN A 88 -24.33 0.19 -15.63
CA ASN A 88 -24.63 1.26 -16.58
C ASN A 88 -24.97 2.60 -15.88
N ARG A 89 -24.86 2.69 -14.57
CA ARG A 89 -25.14 3.90 -13.79
C ARG A 89 -23.92 4.33 -12.98
N TYR A 90 -23.77 5.63 -12.81
CA TYR A 90 -22.80 6.19 -11.88
C TYR A 90 -23.13 5.80 -10.43
N PRO A 91 -22.11 5.71 -9.56
CA PRO A 91 -22.31 5.54 -8.12
C PRO A 91 -23.27 6.59 -7.58
N ASN A 92 -24.20 6.15 -6.73
CA ASN A 92 -25.16 7.01 -6.03
C ASN A 92 -24.89 6.94 -4.51
N GLY A 93 -25.85 7.23 -3.64
CA GLY A 93 -25.72 7.33 -2.18
C GLY A 93 -25.00 6.17 -1.45
N ARG A 94 -24.69 5.06 -2.12
CA ARG A 94 -23.92 3.94 -1.56
C ARG A 94 -22.50 4.34 -1.11
N VAL A 95 -21.96 5.46 -1.63
CA VAL A 95 -20.68 6.02 -1.19
C VAL A 95 -20.79 6.47 0.28
N ASP A 96 -21.92 7.04 0.69
CA ASP A 96 -22.14 7.46 2.08
C ASP A 96 -22.32 6.25 3.00
N ASP A 97 -22.94 5.16 2.53
CA ASP A 97 -22.99 3.90 3.27
C ASP A 97 -21.57 3.38 3.55
N LEU A 98 -20.68 3.40 2.56
CA LEU A 98 -19.29 2.98 2.74
C LEU A 98 -18.51 3.91 3.69
N ARG A 99 -18.73 5.23 3.58
CA ARG A 99 -18.11 6.19 4.52
C ARG A 99 -18.53 5.90 5.95
N THR A 100 -19.82 5.65 6.18
CA THR A 100 -20.35 5.28 7.49
C THR A 100 -19.73 3.96 7.98
N ALA A 101 -19.76 2.91 7.19
CA ALA A 101 -19.23 1.61 7.56
C ALA A 101 -17.71 1.65 7.88
N LEU A 102 -16.93 2.42 7.12
CA LEU A 102 -15.50 2.60 7.38
C LEU A 102 -15.25 3.46 8.64
N SER A 103 -16.08 4.47 8.89
CA SER A 103 -16.00 5.29 10.10
C SER A 103 -16.28 4.46 11.35
N ASP A 104 -17.29 3.62 11.32
CA ASP A 104 -17.63 2.70 12.40
C ASP A 104 -16.54 1.65 12.60
N TYR A 105 -16.07 1.01 11.53
CA TYR A 105 -14.98 0.04 11.56
C TYR A 105 -13.69 0.63 12.14
N ALA A 106 -13.32 1.83 11.73
CA ALA A 106 -12.13 2.50 12.24
C ALA A 106 -12.32 3.03 13.66
N GLY A 107 -13.56 3.24 14.11
CA GLY A 107 -13.90 3.94 15.34
C GLY A 107 -13.49 5.41 15.27
N MET A 108 -13.90 6.11 14.22
CA MET A 108 -13.56 7.49 13.97
C MET A 108 -14.04 8.41 15.12
N PRO A 109 -13.23 9.37 15.62
CA PRO A 109 -13.66 10.27 16.67
C PRO A 109 -14.71 11.29 16.18
N ALA A 110 -15.51 11.80 17.11
CA ALA A 110 -16.46 12.87 16.82
C ALA A 110 -15.76 14.13 16.28
N GLY A 111 -16.38 14.82 15.33
CA GLY A 111 -15.82 16.02 14.68
C GLY A 111 -14.82 15.69 13.55
N PHE A 112 -14.59 14.43 13.28
CA PHE A 112 -13.82 13.95 12.12
C PHE A 112 -14.76 13.55 11.00
N ASP A 113 -14.22 13.51 9.79
CA ASP A 113 -14.86 13.01 8.59
C ASP A 113 -13.90 12.12 7.82
N ILE A 114 -14.40 11.44 6.78
CA ILE A 114 -13.65 10.48 5.98
C ILE A 114 -13.73 10.83 4.50
N MET A 115 -12.58 10.80 3.82
CA MET A 115 -12.44 10.91 2.38
C MET A 115 -11.99 9.59 1.79
N LEU A 116 -12.62 9.16 0.70
CA LEU A 116 -12.29 7.92 0.00
C LEU A 116 -11.42 8.18 -1.22
N GLY A 117 -10.48 7.27 -1.48
CA GLY A 117 -9.63 7.26 -2.68
C GLY A 117 -9.57 5.89 -3.34
N ASN A 118 -9.21 5.87 -4.60
CA ASN A 118 -8.94 4.65 -5.36
C ASN A 118 -7.57 4.05 -4.96
N GLY A 119 -7.50 3.57 -3.72
CA GLY A 119 -6.29 3.24 -2.98
C GLY A 119 -5.69 4.45 -2.26
N SER A 120 -4.74 4.20 -1.35
CA SER A 120 -4.01 5.26 -0.65
C SER A 120 -3.15 6.12 -1.59
N ASP A 121 -2.69 5.56 -2.71
CA ASP A 121 -1.88 6.29 -3.69
C ASP A 121 -2.62 7.48 -4.28
N GLU A 122 -3.93 7.34 -4.58
CA GLU A 122 -4.76 8.45 -5.01
C GLU A 122 -4.91 9.51 -3.91
N LEU A 123 -5.10 9.09 -2.65
CA LEU A 123 -5.20 10.02 -1.52
C LEU A 123 -3.92 10.85 -1.33
N ILE A 124 -2.75 10.22 -1.48
CA ILE A 124 -1.46 10.91 -1.43
C ILE A 124 -1.38 11.96 -2.55
N SER A 125 -1.79 11.62 -3.76
CA SER A 125 -1.78 12.52 -4.91
C SER A 125 -2.79 13.66 -4.75
N LEU A 126 -3.99 13.38 -4.27
CA LEU A 126 -5.02 14.40 -4.02
C LEU A 126 -4.61 15.36 -2.90
N LEU A 127 -3.96 14.86 -1.85
CA LEU A 127 -3.45 15.72 -0.79
C LEU A 127 -2.32 16.64 -1.30
N ALA A 128 -1.39 16.11 -2.10
CA ALA A 128 -0.36 16.91 -2.73
C ALA A 128 -0.97 18.01 -3.63
N LEU A 129 -1.99 17.67 -4.42
CA LEU A 129 -2.72 18.62 -5.26
C LEU A 129 -3.45 19.70 -4.41
N ALA A 130 -4.09 19.30 -3.31
CA ALA A 130 -4.80 20.26 -2.42
C ALA A 130 -3.86 21.21 -1.71
N CYS A 131 -2.61 20.80 -1.45
CA CYS A 131 -1.60 21.56 -0.73
C CYS A 131 -0.56 22.24 -1.65
N ASP A 132 -0.78 22.25 -2.97
CA ASP A 132 0.11 22.87 -3.96
C ASP A 132 -0.03 24.39 -3.95
N VAL A 133 0.55 25.01 -2.94
CA VAL A 133 0.70 26.47 -2.82
C VAL A 133 2.16 26.86 -3.10
N PRO A 134 2.46 28.13 -3.48
CA PRO A 134 3.82 28.56 -3.74
C PRO A 134 4.79 28.22 -2.60
N GLY A 135 5.84 27.45 -2.91
CA GLY A 135 6.83 26.99 -1.93
C GLY A 135 6.43 25.75 -1.12
N ALA A 136 5.30 25.12 -1.45
CA ALA A 136 4.86 23.87 -0.81
C ALA A 136 5.91 22.76 -0.95
N SER A 137 6.05 21.96 0.11
CA SER A 137 6.95 20.81 0.12
C SER A 137 6.39 19.66 0.93
N ILE A 138 6.93 18.48 0.66
CA ILE A 138 6.63 17.24 1.37
C ILE A 138 7.88 16.79 2.14
N LEU A 139 7.71 16.46 3.42
CA LEU A 139 8.73 15.89 4.29
C LEU A 139 8.37 14.44 4.64
N ALA A 140 9.35 13.53 4.63
CA ALA A 140 9.17 12.18 5.14
C ALA A 140 10.49 11.57 5.60
N PRO A 141 10.46 10.63 6.58
CA PRO A 141 11.61 9.78 6.90
C PRO A 141 11.98 8.87 5.73
N THR A 142 13.28 8.63 5.54
CA THR A 142 13.82 7.72 4.51
C THR A 142 14.80 6.70 5.10
N PRO A 143 14.74 5.41 4.70
CA PRO A 143 13.84 4.84 3.69
C PRO A 143 12.38 4.79 4.15
N GLY A 144 11.46 5.16 3.24
CA GLY A 144 10.02 5.18 3.45
C GLY A 144 9.25 4.74 2.20
N PHE A 145 7.93 4.91 2.20
CA PHE A 145 7.11 4.58 1.06
C PHE A 145 7.38 5.51 -0.12
N VAL A 146 7.74 4.93 -1.26
CA VAL A 146 8.23 5.68 -2.45
C VAL A 146 7.20 6.65 -3.03
N MET A 147 5.91 6.42 -2.79
CA MET A 147 4.85 7.27 -3.35
C MET A 147 4.84 8.68 -2.78
N TYR A 148 5.41 8.93 -1.60
CA TYR A 148 5.51 10.29 -1.06
C TYR A 148 6.41 11.17 -1.92
N ALA A 149 7.61 10.68 -2.24
CA ALA A 149 8.55 11.39 -3.11
C ALA A 149 8.03 11.46 -4.56
N MET A 150 7.43 10.38 -5.05
CA MET A 150 6.87 10.34 -6.40
C MET A 150 5.71 11.31 -6.55
N SER A 151 4.80 11.38 -5.58
CA SER A 151 3.68 12.33 -5.61
C SER A 151 4.17 13.79 -5.56
N ALA A 152 5.18 14.08 -4.73
CA ALA A 152 5.82 15.40 -4.72
C ALA A 152 6.34 15.76 -6.11
N GLN A 153 7.12 14.89 -6.74
CA GLN A 153 7.65 15.09 -8.08
C GLN A 153 6.54 15.31 -9.12
N LEU A 154 5.50 14.49 -9.10
CA LEU A 154 4.37 14.59 -10.05
C LEU A 154 3.63 15.92 -9.93
N GLN A 155 3.48 16.47 -8.73
CA GLN A 155 2.86 17.78 -8.50
C GLN A 155 3.86 18.94 -8.61
N GLY A 156 5.16 18.68 -8.77
CA GLY A 156 6.19 19.72 -8.82
C GLY A 156 6.55 20.29 -7.45
N LEU A 157 6.20 19.60 -6.38
CA LEU A 157 6.55 19.98 -5.00
C LEU A 157 7.97 19.52 -4.67
N ALA A 158 8.66 20.27 -3.80
CA ALA A 158 9.92 19.82 -3.24
C ALA A 158 9.68 18.63 -2.29
N PHE A 159 10.59 17.65 -2.33
CA PHE A 159 10.60 16.53 -1.39
C PHE A 159 11.84 16.58 -0.51
N HIS A 160 11.64 16.53 0.81
CA HIS A 160 12.71 16.52 1.81
C HIS A 160 12.69 15.16 2.52
N GLY A 161 13.64 14.30 2.18
CA GLY A 161 13.84 13.02 2.86
C GLY A 161 14.79 13.16 4.03
N VAL A 162 14.38 12.79 5.24
CA VAL A 162 15.26 12.75 6.42
C VAL A 162 15.65 11.30 6.68
N PRO A 163 16.95 10.95 6.64
CA PRO A 163 17.38 9.58 6.90
C PRO A 163 16.99 9.11 8.29
N LEU A 164 16.50 7.87 8.37
CA LEU A 164 16.35 7.15 9.63
C LEU A 164 17.73 6.84 10.25
N THR A 165 17.74 6.51 11.52
CA THR A 165 18.97 5.98 12.17
C THR A 165 19.36 4.63 11.57
N PRO A 166 20.58 4.12 11.82
CA PRO A 166 20.99 2.78 11.36
C PRO A 166 20.10 1.63 11.85
N ASP A 167 19.37 1.83 12.95
CA ASP A 167 18.39 0.87 13.50
C ASP A 167 16.95 1.15 13.02
N PHE A 168 16.78 2.03 12.02
CA PHE A 168 15.53 2.44 11.41
C PHE A 168 14.56 3.19 12.35
N GLU A 169 15.09 3.81 13.40
CA GLU A 169 14.32 4.73 14.24
C GLU A 169 14.32 6.15 13.67
N LEU A 170 13.36 6.98 14.08
CA LEU A 170 13.31 8.38 13.71
C LEU A 170 14.52 9.14 14.31
N ASP A 171 15.28 9.83 13.48
CA ASP A 171 16.20 10.87 13.94
C ASP A 171 15.38 12.14 14.25
N VAL A 172 14.96 12.24 15.51
CA VAL A 172 14.09 13.35 15.96
C VAL A 172 14.76 14.70 15.77
N VAL A 173 16.07 14.79 16.02
CA VAL A 173 16.80 16.07 15.90
C VAL A 173 16.83 16.51 14.43
N ALA A 174 17.16 15.59 13.53
CA ALA A 174 17.18 15.87 12.10
C ALA A 174 15.76 16.19 11.57
N MET A 175 14.73 15.46 12.01
CA MET A 175 13.35 15.73 11.62
C MET A 175 12.90 17.13 12.08
N LEU A 176 13.13 17.51 13.33
CA LEU A 176 12.78 18.85 13.84
C LEU A 176 13.56 19.95 13.12
N GLY A 177 14.86 19.70 12.83
CA GLY A 177 15.67 20.62 12.02
C GLY A 177 15.12 20.80 10.61
N ALA A 178 14.69 19.74 9.95
CA ALA A 178 14.07 19.78 8.63
C ALA A 178 12.71 20.50 8.63
N VAL A 179 11.87 20.29 9.65
CA VAL A 179 10.60 21.01 9.84
C VAL A 179 10.85 22.50 9.95
N ALA A 180 11.81 22.91 10.80
CA ALA A 180 12.13 24.31 10.99
C ALA A 180 12.70 24.99 9.72
N ALA A 181 13.56 24.27 8.98
CA ALA A 181 14.22 24.78 7.78
C ALA A 181 13.28 24.88 6.57
N HIS A 182 12.41 23.88 6.37
CA HIS A 182 11.64 23.74 5.14
C HIS A 182 10.16 24.05 5.30
N LYS A 183 9.63 24.09 6.53
CA LYS A 183 8.22 24.37 6.84
C LYS A 183 7.28 23.57 5.92
N PRO A 184 7.37 22.23 5.91
CA PRO A 184 6.66 21.40 4.93
C PRO A 184 5.16 21.59 5.03
N SER A 185 4.48 21.62 3.88
CA SER A 185 3.02 21.63 3.81
C SER A 185 2.45 20.30 4.28
N ILE A 186 3.16 19.19 3.97
CA ILE A 186 2.76 17.83 4.33
C ILE A 186 3.96 17.09 4.91
N THR A 187 3.77 16.44 6.06
CA THR A 187 4.75 15.50 6.64
C THR A 187 4.13 14.12 6.74
N TYR A 188 4.72 13.11 6.09
CA TYR A 188 4.27 11.72 6.18
C TYR A 188 5.02 10.97 7.26
N LEU A 189 4.27 10.25 8.10
CA LEU A 189 4.80 9.32 9.11
C LEU A 189 4.09 7.97 8.95
N ALA A 190 4.76 7.02 8.29
CA ALA A 190 4.21 5.67 8.10
C ALA A 190 4.29 4.85 9.39
N TYR A 191 3.19 4.25 9.82
CA TYR A 191 3.05 3.61 11.13
C TYR A 191 2.17 2.35 11.05
N PRO A 192 2.77 1.16 10.80
CA PRO A 192 4.20 0.81 10.63
C PRO A 192 4.84 1.35 9.34
N ASN A 193 6.16 1.57 9.39
CA ASN A 193 6.90 2.06 8.23
C ASN A 193 7.10 0.96 7.16
N ASN A 194 7.23 1.35 5.93
CA ASN A 194 7.61 0.50 4.79
C ASN A 194 8.91 1.05 4.17
N PRO A 195 10.00 0.26 4.07
CA PRO A 195 10.05 -1.20 4.14
C PRO A 195 10.47 -1.78 5.49
N THR A 196 10.69 -0.99 6.52
CA THR A 196 11.31 -1.42 7.78
C THR A 196 10.37 -2.15 8.74
N ALA A 197 9.06 -2.01 8.54
CA ALA A 197 7.98 -2.70 9.25
C ALA A 197 7.89 -2.43 10.76
N ASN A 198 8.64 -1.48 11.29
CA ASN A 198 8.63 -1.11 12.71
C ASN A 198 7.61 -0.01 13.03
N LEU A 199 7.21 0.07 14.29
CA LEU A 199 6.51 1.21 14.88
C LEU A 199 7.52 2.09 15.57
N TRP A 200 7.52 3.37 15.26
CA TRP A 200 8.38 4.35 15.93
C TRP A 200 7.84 4.75 17.30
N SER A 201 8.69 5.36 18.12
CA SER A 201 8.31 5.88 19.41
C SER A 201 7.21 6.96 19.29
N GLU A 202 6.09 6.78 20.00
CA GLU A 202 5.00 7.76 20.04
C GLU A 202 5.45 9.11 20.59
N ALA A 203 6.39 9.10 21.55
CA ALA A 203 6.98 10.34 22.07
C ALA A 203 7.80 11.09 20.99
N ALA A 204 8.48 10.36 20.07
CA ALA A 204 9.17 10.96 18.93
C ALA A 204 8.17 11.54 17.94
N ILE A 205 7.14 10.77 17.61
CA ILE A 205 6.06 11.18 16.69
C ILE A 205 5.36 12.43 17.24
N ALA A 206 5.00 12.46 18.52
CA ALA A 206 4.31 13.60 19.15
C ALA A 206 5.12 14.90 19.05
N LYS A 207 6.45 14.84 19.22
CA LYS A 207 7.33 16.01 19.04
C LYS A 207 7.31 16.54 17.61
N ILE A 208 7.35 15.63 16.63
CA ILE A 208 7.32 16.01 15.22
C ILE A 208 5.96 16.61 14.85
N ILE A 209 4.86 15.98 15.29
CA ILE A 209 3.49 16.51 15.09
C ILE A 209 3.36 17.92 15.65
N ALA A 210 3.80 18.15 16.89
CA ALA A 210 3.74 19.47 17.51
C ALA A 210 4.52 20.51 16.68
N ALA A 211 5.76 20.19 16.29
CA ALA A 211 6.59 21.10 15.51
C ALA A 211 6.02 21.42 14.12
N VAL A 212 5.42 20.43 13.45
CA VAL A 212 4.75 20.63 12.15
C VAL A 212 3.52 21.52 12.31
N GLY A 213 2.71 21.29 13.35
CA GLY A 213 1.52 22.10 13.66
C GLY A 213 1.87 23.56 13.97
N GLU A 214 2.96 23.82 14.71
CA GLU A 214 3.46 25.17 14.99
C GLU A 214 3.86 25.94 13.71
N GLN A 215 4.23 25.21 12.63
CA GLN A 215 4.55 25.80 11.33
C GLN A 215 3.34 25.88 10.39
N GLY A 216 2.15 25.41 10.83
CA GLY A 216 0.93 25.36 10.01
C GLY A 216 0.91 24.24 8.96
N GLY A 217 1.79 23.24 9.07
CA GLY A 217 1.84 22.08 8.18
C GLY A 217 0.87 20.97 8.61
N LEU A 218 0.59 20.06 7.70
CA LEU A 218 -0.21 18.86 7.92
C LEU A 218 0.68 17.65 8.22
N VAL A 219 0.22 16.76 9.09
CA VAL A 219 0.84 15.45 9.31
C VAL A 219 -0.11 14.37 8.83
N VAL A 220 0.40 13.42 8.05
CA VAL A 220 -0.30 12.21 7.65
C VAL A 220 0.29 11.02 8.39
N MET A 221 -0.49 10.45 9.31
CA MET A 221 -0.18 9.14 9.88
C MET A 221 -0.66 8.07 8.91
N ASP A 222 0.28 7.43 8.20
CA ASP A 222 -0.03 6.39 7.22
C ASP A 222 -0.03 5.02 7.91
N GLU A 223 -1.22 4.52 8.17
CA GLU A 223 -1.49 3.24 8.81
C GLU A 223 -1.91 2.14 7.81
N ALA A 224 -1.28 2.08 6.64
CA ALA A 224 -1.59 1.07 5.63
C ALA A 224 -1.48 -0.36 6.16
N TYR A 225 -0.63 -0.61 7.15
CA TYR A 225 -0.39 -1.94 7.75
C TYR A 225 -1.06 -2.13 9.12
N GLN A 226 -2.00 -1.26 9.50
CA GLN A 226 -2.68 -1.28 10.79
C GLN A 226 -3.27 -2.65 11.17
N PRO A 227 -3.83 -3.49 10.27
CA PRO A 227 -4.38 -4.79 10.67
C PRO A 227 -3.38 -5.73 11.35
N PHE A 228 -2.08 -5.52 11.15
CA PHE A 228 -1.00 -6.36 11.69
C PHE A 228 -0.24 -5.72 12.84
N ALA A 229 -0.50 -4.44 13.11
CA ALA A 229 0.17 -3.66 14.13
C ALA A 229 -0.42 -3.93 15.54
N SER A 230 0.41 -3.81 16.56
CA SER A 230 -0.01 -3.98 17.95
C SER A 230 -0.81 -2.79 18.49
N ARG A 231 -0.77 -1.63 17.81
CA ARG A 231 -1.44 -0.40 18.19
C ARG A 231 -1.67 0.52 16.99
N SER A 232 -2.58 1.47 17.16
CA SER A 232 -2.91 2.50 16.19
C SER A 232 -2.64 3.89 16.77
N TYR A 233 -2.17 4.82 15.95
CA TYR A 233 -2.03 6.22 16.36
C TYR A 233 -3.39 6.93 16.53
N LEU A 234 -4.46 6.34 16.01
CA LEU A 234 -5.83 6.85 16.21
C LEU A 234 -6.19 6.96 17.70
N ASP A 235 -5.63 6.11 18.56
CA ASP A 235 -5.88 6.17 20.00
C ASP A 235 -5.33 7.47 20.61
N ASN A 236 -4.17 7.95 20.15
CA ASN A 236 -3.60 9.24 20.52
C ASN A 236 -4.46 10.41 20.03
N ILE A 237 -4.97 10.32 18.79
CA ILE A 237 -5.88 11.32 18.23
C ILE A 237 -7.18 11.40 19.04
N ARG A 238 -7.76 10.26 19.41
CA ARG A 238 -8.97 10.20 20.25
C ARG A 238 -8.76 10.77 21.63
N ALA A 239 -7.61 10.49 22.24
CA ALA A 239 -7.28 10.99 23.56
C ALA A 239 -7.15 12.53 23.60
N ASN A 240 -6.63 13.13 22.52
CA ASN A 240 -6.33 14.56 22.45
C ASN A 240 -6.64 15.15 21.06
N PRO A 241 -7.91 15.20 20.63
CA PRO A 241 -8.26 15.64 19.28
C PRO A 241 -7.88 17.10 19.01
N ALA A 242 -7.87 17.96 20.02
CA ALA A 242 -7.53 19.38 19.88
C ALA A 242 -6.07 19.61 19.45
N THR A 243 -5.14 18.80 19.95
CA THR A 243 -3.71 18.87 19.58
C THR A 243 -3.39 18.18 18.24
N HIS A 244 -4.39 17.50 17.65
CA HIS A 244 -4.27 16.77 16.40
C HIS A 244 -5.16 17.37 15.27
N SER A 245 -5.54 18.64 15.40
CA SER A 245 -6.39 19.33 14.41
C SER A 245 -5.76 19.47 13.01
N HIS A 246 -4.46 19.22 12.87
CA HIS A 246 -3.70 19.20 11.62
C HIS A 246 -3.21 17.80 11.23
N VAL A 247 -3.70 16.77 11.92
CA VAL A 247 -3.29 15.37 11.68
C VAL A 247 -4.38 14.65 10.88
N LEU A 248 -3.97 14.05 9.79
CA LEU A 248 -4.75 13.14 8.96
C LEU A 248 -4.30 11.71 9.22
N LEU A 249 -5.22 10.77 9.30
CA LEU A 249 -4.90 9.35 9.43
C LEU A 249 -5.36 8.63 8.17
N MET A 250 -4.42 8.00 7.47
CA MET A 250 -4.66 7.31 6.20
C MET A 250 -4.57 5.80 6.38
N ARG A 251 -5.53 5.07 5.81
CA ARG A 251 -5.57 3.60 5.77
C ARG A 251 -5.95 3.10 4.39
N THR A 252 -5.76 1.81 4.16
CA THR A 252 -6.14 1.14 2.91
C THR A 252 -6.73 -0.24 3.19
N LEU A 253 -7.69 -0.64 2.37
CA LEU A 253 -8.19 -2.02 2.38
C LEU A 253 -7.27 -2.98 1.60
N SER A 254 -6.21 -2.47 0.95
CA SER A 254 -5.27 -3.30 0.18
C SER A 254 -4.55 -4.32 1.07
N LYS A 255 -4.22 -3.97 2.31
CA LYS A 255 -3.51 -4.87 3.24
C LYS A 255 -4.46 -5.65 4.14
N PHE A 256 -5.67 -5.16 4.31
CA PHE A 256 -6.77 -5.83 4.96
C PHE A 256 -7.15 -7.16 4.25
N GLY A 257 -7.09 -7.21 2.93
CA GLY A 257 -7.41 -8.40 2.12
C GLY A 257 -8.05 -8.06 0.77
N LEU A 258 -8.12 -6.79 0.41
CA LEU A 258 -8.82 -6.30 -0.76
C LEU A 258 -7.91 -5.46 -1.68
N ALA A 259 -6.67 -5.93 -1.92
CA ALA A 259 -5.72 -5.22 -2.77
C ALA A 259 -6.28 -4.91 -4.18
N GLY A 260 -7.01 -5.85 -4.77
CA GLY A 260 -7.64 -5.71 -6.09
C GLY A 260 -8.84 -4.76 -6.11
N VAL A 261 -9.44 -4.46 -4.96
CA VAL A 261 -10.61 -3.58 -4.86
C VAL A 261 -10.22 -2.09 -4.90
N ARG A 262 -8.98 -1.75 -4.62
CA ARG A 262 -8.43 -0.39 -4.72
C ARG A 262 -9.21 0.65 -3.89
N ILE A 263 -9.41 0.41 -2.60
CA ILE A 263 -9.98 1.39 -1.67
C ILE A 263 -8.98 1.79 -0.62
N GLY A 264 -8.73 3.10 -0.52
CA GLY A 264 -8.10 3.79 0.58
C GLY A 264 -9.04 4.80 1.21
N TYR A 265 -8.77 5.17 2.44
CA TYR A 265 -9.52 6.20 3.13
C TYR A 265 -8.61 7.04 4.04
N MET A 266 -8.96 8.31 4.15
CA MET A 266 -8.26 9.31 4.95
C MET A 266 -9.25 9.93 5.92
N MET A 267 -8.95 9.90 7.20
CA MET A 267 -9.73 10.49 8.28
C MET A 267 -9.04 11.74 8.81
N GLY A 268 -9.81 12.74 9.15
CA GLY A 268 -9.30 13.97 9.74
C GLY A 268 -10.41 14.90 10.22
N PRO A 269 -10.08 16.05 10.80
CA PRO A 269 -11.08 17.05 11.18
C PRO A 269 -12.01 17.39 10.02
N GLN A 270 -13.31 17.42 10.28
CA GLN A 270 -14.36 17.55 9.25
C GLN A 270 -14.12 18.74 8.32
N ALA A 271 -13.75 19.89 8.85
CA ALA A 271 -13.49 21.09 8.05
C ALA A 271 -12.29 20.89 7.10
N LEU A 272 -11.23 20.23 7.54
CA LEU A 272 -10.05 19.95 6.73
C LEU A 272 -10.35 18.92 5.62
N ILE A 273 -11.03 17.84 5.96
CA ILE A 273 -11.46 16.83 4.97
C ILE A 273 -12.39 17.45 3.93
N ALA A 274 -13.31 18.34 4.32
CA ALA A 274 -14.20 19.02 3.39
C ALA A 274 -13.43 19.86 2.35
N GLU A 275 -12.36 20.53 2.74
CA GLU A 275 -11.51 21.31 1.82
C GLU A 275 -10.72 20.40 0.88
N ILE A 276 -10.05 19.38 1.42
CA ILE A 276 -9.25 18.43 0.62
C ILE A 276 -10.15 17.66 -0.37
N ASN A 277 -11.35 17.29 0.04
CA ASN A 277 -12.29 16.54 -0.81
C ASN A 277 -12.74 17.31 -2.07
N LYS A 278 -12.55 18.63 -2.14
CA LYS A 278 -12.91 19.44 -3.33
C LYS A 278 -12.08 19.10 -4.57
N VAL A 279 -10.85 18.61 -4.39
CA VAL A 279 -9.97 18.18 -5.50
C VAL A 279 -10.19 16.74 -5.95
N ARG A 280 -11.04 15.98 -5.24
CA ARG A 280 -11.34 14.60 -5.59
C ARG A 280 -12.21 14.54 -6.85
N PRO A 281 -11.83 13.75 -7.87
CA PRO A 281 -12.66 13.55 -9.05
C PRO A 281 -14.05 13.00 -8.67
N PRO A 282 -15.13 13.48 -9.30
CA PRO A 282 -16.45 12.91 -9.08
C PRO A 282 -16.43 11.42 -9.49
N TYR A 283 -17.13 10.59 -8.72
CA TYR A 283 -17.29 9.15 -9.00
C TYR A 283 -15.95 8.38 -9.07
N ASN A 284 -14.90 8.80 -8.36
CA ASN A 284 -13.58 8.15 -8.37
C ASN A 284 -13.61 6.69 -7.86
N ILE A 285 -14.64 6.30 -7.10
CA ILE A 285 -14.85 4.93 -6.64
C ILE A 285 -15.97 4.29 -7.47
N SER A 286 -15.70 3.13 -8.07
CA SER A 286 -16.70 2.43 -8.89
C SER A 286 -17.74 1.70 -8.04
N VAL A 287 -18.91 1.38 -8.65
CA VAL A 287 -19.97 0.60 -7.98
C VAL A 287 -19.47 -0.76 -7.50
N LEU A 288 -18.55 -1.38 -8.23
CA LEU A 288 -17.95 -2.67 -7.86
C LEU A 288 -17.05 -2.53 -6.64
N ASN A 289 -16.23 -1.48 -6.60
CA ASN A 289 -15.24 -1.28 -5.55
C ASN A 289 -15.92 -1.06 -4.19
N TYR A 290 -16.88 -0.14 -4.10
CA TYR A 290 -17.50 0.10 -2.81
C TYR A 290 -18.42 -1.05 -2.38
N GLU A 291 -19.06 -1.77 -3.31
CA GLU A 291 -19.87 -2.93 -2.96
C GLU A 291 -19.01 -4.06 -2.41
N CYS A 292 -17.82 -4.34 -3.01
CA CYS A 292 -16.86 -5.27 -2.44
C CYS A 292 -16.40 -4.84 -1.05
N ALA A 293 -16.16 -3.54 -0.85
CA ALA A 293 -15.72 -3.03 0.44
C ALA A 293 -16.81 -3.14 1.51
N LEU A 294 -18.05 -2.77 1.19
CA LEU A 294 -19.20 -2.94 2.10
C LEU A 294 -19.38 -4.40 2.48
N PHE A 295 -19.36 -5.31 1.50
CA PHE A 295 -19.47 -6.74 1.76
C PHE A 295 -18.37 -7.25 2.70
N ALA A 296 -17.14 -6.80 2.52
CA ALA A 296 -16.03 -7.19 3.39
C ALA A 296 -16.18 -6.63 4.81
N LEU A 297 -16.68 -5.40 4.96
CA LEU A 297 -16.96 -4.80 6.27
C LEU A 297 -18.11 -5.49 7.01
N GLU A 298 -19.04 -6.12 6.30
CA GLU A 298 -20.07 -7.01 6.89
C GLU A 298 -19.49 -8.33 7.41
N HIS A 299 -18.25 -8.68 7.00
CA HIS A 299 -17.56 -9.93 7.32
C HIS A 299 -16.15 -9.69 7.88
N VAL A 300 -15.97 -8.65 8.69
CA VAL A 300 -14.65 -8.24 9.24
C VAL A 300 -13.98 -9.35 10.06
N ASP A 301 -14.74 -10.23 10.69
CA ASP A 301 -14.27 -11.37 11.46
C ASP A 301 -13.39 -12.32 10.63
N VAL A 302 -13.75 -12.55 9.37
CA VAL A 302 -12.97 -13.38 8.44
C VAL A 302 -11.60 -12.76 8.20
N PHE A 303 -11.54 -11.46 7.92
CA PHE A 303 -10.30 -10.75 7.67
C PHE A 303 -9.46 -10.58 8.93
N ALA A 304 -10.10 -10.40 10.09
CA ALA A 304 -9.43 -10.39 11.38
C ALA A 304 -8.74 -11.73 11.68
N ALA A 305 -9.42 -12.85 11.44
CA ALA A 305 -8.82 -14.17 11.58
C ALA A 305 -7.63 -14.39 10.64
N GLN A 306 -7.72 -13.92 9.39
CA GLN A 306 -6.61 -13.95 8.44
C GLN A 306 -5.42 -13.09 8.90
N ALA A 307 -5.69 -11.93 9.48
CA ALA A 307 -4.64 -11.06 10.03
C ALA A 307 -3.92 -11.73 11.22
N GLU A 308 -4.64 -12.43 12.10
CA GLU A 308 -4.03 -13.18 13.20
C GLU A 308 -3.15 -14.33 12.69
N GLU A 309 -3.58 -15.06 11.65
CA GLU A 309 -2.76 -16.09 11.02
C GLU A 309 -1.47 -15.50 10.42
N ILE A 310 -1.56 -14.35 9.73
CA ILE A 310 -0.39 -13.63 9.21
C ILE A 310 0.57 -13.22 10.34
N LYS A 311 0.05 -12.75 11.48
CA LYS A 311 0.88 -12.41 12.64
C LYS A 311 1.58 -13.65 13.23
N ALA A 312 0.88 -14.79 13.29
CA ALA A 312 1.46 -16.05 13.73
C ALA A 312 2.57 -16.52 12.78
N GLN A 313 2.32 -16.50 11.47
CA GLN A 313 3.33 -16.84 10.46
C GLN A 313 4.54 -15.89 10.50
N ARG A 314 4.32 -14.60 10.73
CA ARG A 314 5.39 -13.61 10.92
C ARG A 314 6.33 -13.99 12.06
N ALA A 315 5.78 -14.43 13.19
CA ALA A 315 6.59 -14.87 14.35
C ALA A 315 7.43 -16.11 14.00
N ILE A 316 6.84 -17.10 13.33
CA ILE A 316 7.55 -18.31 12.88
C ILE A 316 8.68 -17.96 11.90
N ILE A 317 8.44 -17.06 10.95
CA ILE A 317 9.46 -16.63 9.98
C ILE A 317 10.62 -15.91 10.70
N LEU A 318 10.31 -14.99 11.64
CA LEU A 318 11.33 -14.26 12.39
C LEU A 318 12.23 -15.21 13.21
N GLU A 319 11.65 -16.21 13.84
CA GLU A 319 12.38 -17.24 14.57
C GLU A 319 13.32 -18.04 13.63
N ALA A 320 12.77 -18.51 12.49
CA ALA A 320 13.56 -19.24 11.49
C ALA A 320 14.71 -18.42 10.92
N LEU A 321 14.50 -17.13 10.67
CA LEU A 321 15.54 -16.21 10.16
C LEU A 321 16.66 -15.98 11.19
N SER A 322 16.36 -15.99 12.49
CA SER A 322 17.35 -15.78 13.55
C SER A 322 18.41 -16.88 13.60
N GLY A 323 18.10 -18.07 13.11
CA GLY A 323 19.01 -19.21 13.02
C GLY A 323 19.88 -19.26 11.75
N LEU A 324 19.69 -18.31 10.80
CA LEU A 324 20.44 -18.34 9.54
C LEU A 324 21.75 -17.54 9.63
N PRO A 325 22.91 -18.15 9.32
CA PRO A 325 24.21 -17.47 9.38
C PRO A 325 24.25 -16.26 8.41
N GLY A 326 24.74 -15.12 8.90
CA GLY A 326 24.89 -13.90 8.11
C GLY A 326 23.58 -13.18 7.78
N VAL A 327 22.45 -13.63 8.30
CA VAL A 327 21.13 -12.98 8.15
C VAL A 327 20.81 -12.17 9.39
N ARG A 328 20.43 -10.91 9.19
CA ARG A 328 19.83 -10.06 10.23
C ARG A 328 18.39 -9.73 9.83
N ALA A 329 17.42 -10.14 10.62
CA ALA A 329 16.02 -9.73 10.50
C ALA A 329 15.67 -8.68 11.55
N TRP A 330 14.80 -7.73 11.20
CA TRP A 330 14.25 -6.77 12.15
C TRP A 330 12.85 -7.20 12.59
N SER A 331 12.49 -6.85 13.82
CA SER A 331 11.13 -7.04 14.32
C SER A 331 10.12 -6.33 13.42
N SER A 332 8.93 -6.90 13.28
CA SER A 332 7.92 -6.40 12.36
C SER A 332 6.57 -6.21 13.06
N GLN A 333 5.88 -5.16 12.66
CA GLN A 333 4.49 -4.83 13.02
C GLN A 333 3.59 -4.74 11.77
N ALA A 334 4.08 -5.28 10.63
CA ALA A 334 3.38 -5.33 9.35
C ALA A 334 3.26 -6.80 8.86
N ASN A 335 2.71 -7.00 7.66
CA ASN A 335 2.73 -8.30 6.97
C ASN A 335 3.98 -8.50 6.10
N MET A 336 5.08 -7.92 6.50
CA MET A 336 6.38 -8.04 5.83
C MET A 336 7.51 -8.02 6.86
N ILE A 337 8.66 -8.56 6.49
CA ILE A 337 9.88 -8.56 7.31
C ILE A 337 11.01 -8.00 6.47
N LEU A 338 11.75 -7.04 7.04
CA LEU A 338 13.00 -6.58 6.46
C LEU A 338 14.14 -7.49 6.93
N VAL A 339 14.92 -8.00 5.97
CA VAL A 339 16.08 -8.83 6.27
C VAL A 339 17.31 -8.30 5.54
N ARG A 340 18.45 -8.31 6.19
CA ARG A 340 19.76 -8.12 5.54
C ARG A 340 20.44 -9.46 5.40
N VAL A 341 20.97 -9.72 4.22
CA VAL A 341 21.66 -10.95 3.85
C VAL A 341 23.07 -10.62 3.34
N PRO A 342 24.02 -11.59 3.22
CA PRO A 342 25.37 -11.31 2.73
C PRO A 342 25.39 -10.70 1.33
N ASP A 343 24.54 -11.18 0.42
CA ASP A 343 24.36 -10.67 -0.95
C ASP A 343 22.89 -10.75 -1.34
N ALA A 344 22.23 -9.60 -1.31
CA ALA A 344 20.80 -9.53 -1.61
C ALA A 344 20.47 -9.75 -3.08
N GLN A 345 21.39 -9.44 -4.01
CA GLN A 345 21.12 -9.70 -5.42
C GLN A 345 21.20 -11.20 -5.72
N LYS A 346 22.24 -11.87 -5.22
CA LYS A 346 22.38 -13.34 -5.33
C LYS A 346 21.18 -14.06 -4.70
N ALA A 347 20.80 -13.67 -3.47
CA ALA A 347 19.68 -14.26 -2.77
C ALA A 347 18.36 -14.05 -3.52
N PHE A 348 18.09 -12.84 -4.02
CA PHE A 348 16.92 -12.52 -4.81
C PHE A 348 16.85 -13.36 -6.10
N ASP A 349 17.93 -13.43 -6.86
CA ASP A 349 17.99 -14.19 -8.12
C ASP A 349 17.83 -15.70 -7.87
N GLY A 350 18.45 -16.21 -6.79
CA GLY A 350 18.32 -17.60 -6.36
C GLY A 350 16.90 -17.97 -5.94
N MET A 351 16.22 -17.11 -5.17
CA MET A 351 14.80 -17.29 -4.80
C MET A 351 13.89 -17.23 -6.01
N LYS A 352 14.13 -16.28 -6.92
CA LYS A 352 13.36 -16.16 -8.16
C LYS A 352 13.50 -17.38 -9.07
N ALA A 353 14.71 -17.94 -9.19
CA ALA A 353 14.96 -19.19 -9.91
C ALA A 353 14.16 -20.37 -9.33
N ARG A 354 13.90 -20.35 -8.01
CA ARG A 354 13.07 -21.31 -7.26
C ARG A 354 11.58 -20.95 -7.22
N LYS A 355 11.16 -20.04 -8.09
CA LYS A 355 9.75 -19.61 -8.22
C LYS A 355 9.20 -18.90 -6.96
N VAL A 356 10.03 -18.25 -6.18
CA VAL A 356 9.63 -17.40 -5.05
C VAL A 356 10.01 -15.96 -5.36
N LEU A 357 9.02 -15.09 -5.47
CA LEU A 357 9.21 -13.67 -5.78
C LEU A 357 9.09 -12.83 -4.51
N VAL A 358 10.19 -12.22 -4.10
CA VAL A 358 10.27 -11.24 -3.00
C VAL A 358 10.70 -9.87 -3.53
N LYS A 359 10.88 -8.88 -2.68
CA LYS A 359 11.35 -7.56 -3.11
C LYS A 359 12.80 -7.32 -2.69
N ASN A 360 13.69 -7.12 -3.68
CA ASN A 360 15.03 -6.58 -3.40
C ASN A 360 14.90 -5.05 -3.21
N VAL A 361 15.20 -4.57 -2.00
CA VAL A 361 15.11 -3.16 -1.63
C VAL A 361 16.49 -2.49 -1.50
N SER A 362 17.56 -3.20 -1.80
CA SER A 362 18.95 -2.77 -1.57
C SER A 362 19.31 -1.45 -2.24
N LYS A 363 18.70 -1.16 -3.39
CA LYS A 363 18.99 0.06 -4.19
C LYS A 363 18.07 1.23 -3.84
N MET A 364 17.12 1.06 -2.94
CA MET A 364 16.16 2.12 -2.62
C MET A 364 16.74 3.19 -1.69
N HIS A 365 17.70 2.83 -0.83
CA HIS A 365 18.37 3.74 0.10
C HIS A 365 19.68 3.13 0.61
N PRO A 366 20.74 3.91 0.94
CA PRO A 366 22.01 3.37 1.47
C PRO A 366 21.84 2.50 2.73
N LEU A 367 20.94 2.87 3.64
CA LEU A 367 20.63 2.08 4.84
C LEU A 367 20.04 0.70 4.53
N LEU A 368 19.52 0.47 3.32
CA LEU A 368 18.97 -0.79 2.86
C LEU A 368 19.97 -1.66 2.10
N ALA A 369 21.26 -1.32 2.10
CA ALA A 369 22.28 -2.13 1.44
C ALA A 369 22.15 -3.60 1.86
N ASN A 370 22.12 -4.50 0.87
CA ASN A 370 21.93 -5.94 1.06
C ASN A 370 20.63 -6.35 1.79
N CYS A 371 19.57 -5.57 1.66
CA CYS A 371 18.28 -5.89 2.26
C CYS A 371 17.26 -6.43 1.23
N LEU A 372 16.53 -7.45 1.67
CA LEU A 372 15.31 -7.94 1.04
C LEU A 372 14.10 -7.61 1.93
N ARG A 373 12.95 -7.40 1.31
CA ARG A 373 11.67 -7.31 2.00
C ARG A 373 10.86 -8.57 1.67
N LEU A 374 10.56 -9.35 2.69
CA LEU A 374 9.83 -10.61 2.60
C LEU A 374 8.39 -10.36 3.02
N THR A 375 7.42 -10.61 2.14
CA THR A 375 6.00 -10.61 2.53
C THR A 375 5.69 -11.88 3.30
N VAL A 376 4.86 -11.78 4.33
CA VAL A 376 4.36 -12.93 5.07
C VAL A 376 3.23 -13.58 4.27
N GLY A 377 3.44 -14.82 3.85
CA GLY A 377 2.48 -15.64 3.12
C GLY A 377 1.68 -16.59 4.03
N THR A 378 0.96 -17.51 3.42
CA THR A 378 0.39 -18.67 4.10
C THR A 378 1.50 -19.53 4.73
N ALA A 379 1.15 -20.49 5.58
CA ALA A 379 2.13 -21.40 6.18
C ALA A 379 2.98 -22.14 5.11
N ASP A 380 2.34 -22.51 4.00
CA ASP A 380 3.02 -23.21 2.90
C ASP A 380 3.93 -22.26 2.11
N GLU A 381 3.45 -21.09 1.72
CA GLU A 381 4.25 -20.06 1.02
C GLU A 381 5.44 -19.61 1.88
N SER A 382 5.24 -19.46 3.19
CA SER A 382 6.27 -19.09 4.14
C SER A 382 7.36 -20.16 4.24
N ARG A 383 6.99 -21.46 4.25
CA ARG A 383 7.97 -22.56 4.21
C ARG A 383 8.76 -22.57 2.91
N GLN A 384 8.10 -22.41 1.75
CA GLN A 384 8.74 -22.33 0.45
C GLN A 384 9.72 -21.15 0.38
N MET A 385 9.31 -19.98 0.88
CA MET A 385 10.14 -18.79 0.95
C MET A 385 11.40 -18.99 1.79
N LEU A 386 11.25 -19.56 3.00
CA LEU A 386 12.38 -19.82 3.88
C LEU A 386 13.36 -20.86 3.29
N ALA A 387 12.83 -21.92 2.67
CA ALA A 387 13.66 -22.91 1.97
C ALA A 387 14.42 -22.27 0.79
N ALA A 388 13.73 -21.51 -0.05
CA ALA A 388 14.33 -20.81 -1.18
C ALA A 388 15.39 -19.80 -0.73
N LEU A 389 15.15 -19.04 0.35
CA LEU A 389 16.13 -18.12 0.91
C LEU A 389 17.37 -18.87 1.40
N LYS A 390 17.21 -19.91 2.24
CA LYS A 390 18.30 -20.71 2.79
C LYS A 390 19.21 -21.29 1.71
N GLU A 391 18.64 -21.78 0.61
CA GLU A 391 19.40 -22.34 -0.52
C GLU A 391 20.03 -21.27 -1.43
N SER A 392 19.70 -20.00 -1.24
CA SER A 392 20.18 -18.88 -2.05
C SER A 392 21.22 -18.00 -1.35
N LEU A 393 21.44 -18.23 -0.05
CA LEU A 393 22.50 -17.59 0.72
C LEU A 393 23.87 -18.18 0.38
#